data_ce34eeec1e65817ca64c4c140ea3f343
#
_entry.id   ce34eeec1e65817ca64c4c140ea3f343
#
_cell.length_a   1.000
_cell.length_b   1.000
_cell.length_c   1.000
_cell.angle_alpha   90.00
_cell.angle_beta   90.00
_cell.angle_gamma   90.00
#
_symmetry.space_group_name_H-M   'P 1'
#
loop_
_entity.id
_entity.type
_entity.pdbx_description
1 polymer ?
#
loop_
_entity_poly.entity_id
_entity_poly.type
_entity_poly.pdbx_seq_one_letter_code
_entity_poly.pdbx_strand_id
1 'polypeptide(L)'
;MDKSNQANLCRHLAHAAIATPNALAVAVQKSHRGKLTYQEIDFVSLHQRSDEIAYALNAYGLKSGMKAVLMVTPSIDFFALTFALFKAGIVPILVDPGMGIKNLKQCFVESAPDAFIGIPKAHIARALFGWGKTSVKKLLTVTEANSGAGANVFASLIGGMSLTKLLTRYPIQNKDLPKENSSFDMVKLSDDAMSAILFTSGSTGTPKGVVYSHKMFEAQI
;
A
#
# COMPACT_ATOMS: atom_id res chain seq x y z
N MET A 1 18.96 -26.35 7.31
CA MET A 1 18.62 -25.09 6.65
C MET A 1 17.66 -24.35 7.54
N ASP A 2 18.11 -23.26 8.09
CA ASP A 2 17.37 -22.46 9.07
C ASP A 2 16.16 -21.82 8.39
N LYS A 3 14.94 -22.28 8.72
CA LYS A 3 13.67 -21.76 8.19
C LYS A 3 13.27 -20.41 8.82
N SER A 4 14.11 -19.87 9.72
CA SER A 4 13.78 -18.71 10.58
C SER A 4 13.90 -17.34 9.91
N ASN A 5 14.24 -17.26 8.62
CA ASN A 5 14.64 -15.97 8.01
C ASN A 5 13.82 -15.55 6.79
N GLN A 6 12.60 -16.01 6.60
CA GLN A 6 11.75 -15.60 5.48
C GLN A 6 10.32 -15.27 5.94
N ALA A 7 10.20 -14.27 6.79
CA ALA A 7 8.92 -13.86 7.35
C ALA A 7 8.19 -12.78 6.54
N ASN A 8 8.30 -12.79 5.20
CA ASN A 8 7.45 -11.90 4.42
C ASN A 8 6.05 -12.50 4.32
N LEU A 9 5.05 -11.83 4.92
CA LEU A 9 3.64 -12.22 4.91
C LEU A 9 3.11 -12.54 3.51
N CYS A 10 3.64 -11.90 2.46
CA CYS A 10 3.21 -12.11 1.08
C CYS A 10 3.56 -13.50 0.51
N ARG A 11 4.33 -14.33 1.23
CA ARG A 11 4.53 -15.74 0.85
C ARG A 11 3.21 -16.51 0.77
N HIS A 12 2.23 -16.18 1.64
CA HIS A 12 0.91 -16.78 1.61
C HIS A 12 0.13 -16.42 0.35
N LEU A 13 0.20 -15.16 -0.08
CA LEU A 13 -0.38 -14.73 -1.37
C LEU A 13 0.31 -15.45 -2.55
N ALA A 14 1.63 -15.56 -2.53
CA ALA A 14 2.38 -16.27 -3.58
C ALA A 14 2.01 -17.75 -3.63
N HIS A 15 1.88 -18.40 -2.46
CA HIS A 15 1.42 -19.79 -2.38
C HIS A 15 -0.01 -19.96 -2.90
N ALA A 16 -0.95 -19.09 -2.50
CA ALA A 16 -2.34 -19.15 -2.97
C ALA A 16 -2.44 -18.91 -4.50
N ALA A 17 -1.61 -18.02 -5.05
CA ALA A 17 -1.54 -17.78 -6.49
C ALA A 17 -1.08 -19.00 -7.30
N ILE A 18 -0.34 -19.92 -6.67
CA ILE A 18 0.09 -21.20 -7.27
C ILE A 18 -0.96 -22.28 -7.02
N ALA A 19 -1.44 -22.42 -5.79
CA ALA A 19 -2.30 -23.51 -5.37
C ALA A 19 -3.74 -23.36 -5.89
N THR A 20 -4.26 -22.15 -5.88
CA THR A 20 -5.65 -21.81 -6.29
C THR A 20 -5.70 -20.53 -7.10
N PRO A 21 -5.04 -20.45 -8.28
CA PRO A 21 -4.81 -19.21 -9.02
C PRO A 21 -6.09 -18.42 -9.33
N ASN A 22 -7.14 -19.12 -9.74
CA ASN A 22 -8.41 -18.52 -10.17
C ASN A 22 -9.45 -18.40 -9.05
N ALA A 23 -9.09 -18.76 -7.79
CA ALA A 23 -10.00 -18.55 -6.67
C ALA A 23 -10.09 -17.07 -6.33
N LEU A 24 -11.26 -16.64 -5.85
CA LEU A 24 -11.51 -15.25 -5.44
C LEU A 24 -10.58 -14.86 -4.28
N ALA A 25 -9.74 -13.86 -4.52
CA ALA A 25 -8.88 -13.29 -3.49
C ALA A 25 -9.52 -12.11 -2.78
N VAL A 26 -10.14 -11.19 -3.55
CA VAL A 26 -10.76 -9.97 -3.00
C VAL A 26 -12.01 -9.63 -3.80
N ALA A 27 -13.10 -9.30 -3.10
CA ALA A 27 -14.31 -8.70 -3.66
C ALA A 27 -14.55 -7.34 -3.01
N VAL A 28 -14.54 -6.28 -3.80
CA VAL A 28 -14.78 -4.91 -3.33
C VAL A 28 -16.16 -4.46 -3.75
N GLN A 29 -16.97 -4.09 -2.77
CA GLN A 29 -18.29 -3.56 -3.02
C GLN A 29 -18.22 -2.19 -3.73
N LYS A 30 -18.97 -2.04 -4.80
CA LYS A 30 -19.19 -0.78 -5.53
C LYS A 30 -20.68 -0.45 -5.53
N SER A 31 -20.98 0.84 -5.37
CA SER A 31 -22.35 1.33 -5.53
C SER A 31 -22.42 2.28 -6.71
N HIS A 32 -23.28 1.98 -7.66
CA HIS A 32 -23.55 2.85 -8.78
C HIS A 32 -25.07 3.04 -8.94
N ARG A 33 -25.54 4.28 -8.84
CA ARG A 33 -26.96 4.65 -8.93
C ARG A 33 -27.87 3.80 -8.04
N GLY A 34 -27.42 3.51 -6.80
CA GLY A 34 -28.18 2.70 -5.83
C GLY A 34 -28.11 1.19 -6.05
N LYS A 35 -27.48 0.71 -7.12
CA LYS A 35 -27.25 -0.71 -7.36
C LYS A 35 -25.89 -1.12 -6.79
N LEU A 36 -25.87 -2.17 -5.99
CA LEU A 36 -24.65 -2.77 -5.46
C LEU A 36 -24.09 -3.77 -6.47
N THR A 37 -22.80 -3.68 -6.71
CA THR A 37 -22.02 -4.62 -7.53
C THR A 37 -20.72 -4.92 -6.82
N TYR A 38 -20.02 -5.97 -7.25
CA TYR A 38 -18.70 -6.30 -6.73
C TYR A 38 -17.68 -6.23 -7.87
N GLN A 39 -16.52 -5.67 -7.53
CA GLN A 39 -15.33 -5.77 -8.35
C GLN A 39 -14.46 -6.83 -7.71
N GLU A 40 -14.12 -7.85 -8.47
CA GLU A 40 -13.43 -9.05 -7.99
C GLU A 40 -12.05 -9.16 -8.61
N ILE A 41 -11.13 -9.78 -7.89
CA ILE A 41 -9.81 -10.16 -8.37
C ILE A 41 -9.43 -11.51 -7.78
N ASP A 42 -8.87 -12.40 -8.58
CA ASP A 42 -8.35 -13.69 -8.16
C ASP A 42 -6.92 -13.59 -7.58
N PHE A 43 -6.42 -14.70 -7.02
CA PHE A 43 -5.12 -14.73 -6.36
C PHE A 43 -3.97 -14.51 -7.34
N VAL A 44 -4.00 -15.07 -8.54
CA VAL A 44 -2.89 -14.90 -9.49
C VAL A 44 -2.82 -13.46 -9.98
N SER A 45 -3.94 -12.84 -10.29
CA SER A 45 -4.01 -11.43 -10.74
C SER A 45 -3.59 -10.46 -9.63
N LEU A 46 -4.02 -10.70 -8.38
CA LEU A 46 -3.61 -9.88 -7.24
C LEU A 46 -2.10 -10.02 -6.98
N HIS A 47 -1.58 -11.24 -7.07
CA HIS A 47 -0.16 -11.50 -6.92
C HIS A 47 0.68 -10.76 -7.96
N GLN A 48 0.34 -10.90 -9.26
CA GLN A 48 1.03 -10.22 -10.36
C GLN A 48 0.95 -8.70 -10.24
N ARG A 49 -0.24 -8.15 -9.99
CA ARG A 49 -0.40 -6.70 -9.85
C ARG A 49 0.39 -6.14 -8.68
N SER A 50 0.46 -6.85 -7.56
CA SER A 50 1.29 -6.42 -6.44
C SER A 50 2.79 -6.53 -6.72
N ASP A 51 3.23 -7.45 -7.57
CA ASP A 51 4.62 -7.53 -8.05
C ASP A 51 4.99 -6.34 -8.92
N GLU A 52 4.14 -6.00 -9.90
CA GLU A 52 4.34 -4.83 -10.76
C GLU A 52 4.46 -3.55 -9.93
N ILE A 53 3.57 -3.38 -8.95
CA ILE A 53 3.59 -2.21 -8.08
C ILE A 53 4.84 -2.21 -7.20
N ALA A 54 5.23 -3.33 -6.60
CA ALA A 54 6.42 -3.43 -5.74
C ALA A 54 7.70 -3.08 -6.51
N TYR A 55 7.84 -3.62 -7.71
CA TYR A 55 8.94 -3.28 -8.61
C TYR A 55 8.98 -1.77 -8.92
N ALA A 56 7.84 -1.22 -9.34
CA ALA A 56 7.73 0.19 -9.70
C ALA A 56 7.98 1.13 -8.50
N LEU A 57 7.53 0.76 -7.29
CA LEU A 57 7.82 1.51 -6.05
C LEU A 57 9.31 1.52 -5.73
N ASN A 58 9.99 0.38 -5.87
CA ASN A 58 11.43 0.28 -5.68
C ASN A 58 12.21 1.10 -6.71
N ALA A 59 11.81 1.08 -7.98
CA ALA A 59 12.40 1.89 -9.05
C ALA A 59 12.13 3.40 -8.85
N TYR A 60 10.99 3.76 -8.26
CA TYR A 60 10.66 5.13 -7.89
C TYR A 60 11.48 5.66 -6.70
N GLY A 61 12.14 4.74 -5.97
CA GLY A 61 13.04 5.07 -4.88
C GLY A 61 12.46 4.87 -3.47
N LEU A 62 11.34 4.13 -3.35
CA LEU A 62 10.90 3.60 -2.06
C LEU A 62 11.65 2.29 -1.78
N LYS A 63 12.28 2.20 -0.63
CA LYS A 63 13.14 1.06 -0.27
C LYS A 63 12.64 0.37 1.00
N SER A 64 13.07 -0.85 1.20
CA SER A 64 12.80 -1.62 2.42
C SER A 64 13.16 -0.80 3.68
N GLY A 65 12.32 -0.89 4.70
CA GLY A 65 12.42 -0.12 5.93
C GLY A 65 11.83 1.29 5.87
N MET A 66 11.56 1.84 4.68
CA MET A 66 10.83 3.10 4.56
C MET A 66 9.37 2.93 4.97
N LYS A 67 8.77 4.03 5.47
CA LYS A 67 7.39 4.08 5.93
C LYS A 67 6.53 4.88 4.95
N ALA A 68 5.39 4.32 4.56
CA ALA A 68 4.47 4.96 3.61
C ALA A 68 3.06 5.05 4.19
N VAL A 69 2.52 6.26 4.32
CA VAL A 69 1.09 6.42 4.63
C VAL A 69 0.28 5.95 3.44
N LEU A 70 -0.70 5.08 3.69
CA LEU A 70 -1.64 4.60 2.70
C LEU A 70 -3.03 5.16 3.00
N MET A 71 -3.43 6.19 2.24
CA MET A 71 -4.70 6.93 2.39
C MET A 71 -5.52 6.81 1.11
N VAL A 72 -5.85 5.56 0.79
CA VAL A 72 -6.55 5.14 -0.42
C VAL A 72 -7.89 4.50 -0.02
N THR A 73 -8.93 4.77 -0.80
CA THR A 73 -10.24 4.15 -0.61
C THR A 73 -10.15 2.63 -0.79
N PRO A 74 -10.86 1.80 -0.02
CA PRO A 74 -10.92 0.35 -0.25
C PRO A 74 -11.28 0.04 -1.71
N SER A 75 -10.34 -0.59 -2.40
CA SER A 75 -10.38 -0.87 -3.84
C SER A 75 -9.40 -1.99 -4.17
N ILE A 76 -9.46 -2.57 -5.37
CA ILE A 76 -8.45 -3.53 -5.81
C ILE A 76 -7.03 -2.92 -5.71
N ASP A 77 -6.87 -1.64 -6.08
CA ASP A 77 -5.57 -0.97 -5.97
C ASP A 77 -5.13 -0.78 -4.51
N PHE A 78 -6.05 -0.60 -3.55
CA PHE A 78 -5.71 -0.56 -2.13
C PHE A 78 -5.08 -1.88 -1.66
N PHE A 79 -5.69 -3.01 -2.00
CA PHE A 79 -5.16 -4.33 -1.64
C PHE A 79 -3.85 -4.63 -2.36
N ALA A 80 -3.79 -4.37 -3.67
CA ALA A 80 -2.58 -4.58 -4.45
C ALA A 80 -1.40 -3.73 -3.94
N LEU A 81 -1.64 -2.46 -3.57
CA LEU A 81 -0.65 -1.58 -2.93
C LEU A 81 -0.21 -2.11 -1.56
N THR A 82 -1.15 -2.59 -0.75
CA THR A 82 -0.83 -3.14 0.58
C THR A 82 0.13 -4.33 0.45
N PHE A 83 -0.19 -5.29 -0.43
CA PHE A 83 0.69 -6.41 -0.70
C PHE A 83 2.02 -6.00 -1.35
N ALA A 84 2.00 -5.00 -2.24
CA ALA A 84 3.21 -4.49 -2.86
C ALA A 84 4.16 -3.85 -1.84
N LEU A 85 3.63 -3.09 -0.88
CA LEU A 85 4.42 -2.51 0.22
C LEU A 85 5.06 -3.62 1.07
N PHE A 86 4.30 -4.65 1.46
CA PHE A 86 4.84 -5.79 2.19
C PHE A 86 5.91 -6.55 1.39
N LYS A 87 5.68 -6.82 0.09
CA LYS A 87 6.66 -7.48 -0.79
C LYS A 87 7.98 -6.71 -0.86
N ALA A 88 7.89 -5.39 -0.95
CA ALA A 88 9.05 -4.49 -1.02
C ALA A 88 9.68 -4.19 0.36
N GLY A 89 9.14 -4.74 1.46
CA GLY A 89 9.59 -4.45 2.82
C GLY A 89 9.36 -3.00 3.25
N ILE A 90 8.41 -2.30 2.61
CA ILE A 90 8.00 -0.94 2.96
C ILE A 90 6.87 -1.04 3.97
N VAL A 91 6.95 -0.28 5.06
CA VAL A 91 5.99 -0.33 6.16
C VAL A 91 4.78 0.56 5.86
N PRO A 92 3.58 -0.01 5.58
CA PRO A 92 2.38 0.80 5.46
C PRO A 92 1.98 1.39 6.81
N ILE A 93 1.61 2.67 6.79
CA ILE A 93 0.99 3.37 7.91
C ILE A 93 -0.48 3.56 7.55
N LEU A 94 -1.35 2.91 8.32
CA LEU A 94 -2.80 3.00 8.14
C LEU A 94 -3.38 3.94 9.18
N VAL A 95 -4.10 4.94 8.72
CA VAL A 95 -4.76 5.96 9.54
C VAL A 95 -6.23 6.02 9.19
N ASP A 96 -7.09 6.18 10.18
CA ASP A 96 -8.50 6.43 9.97
C ASP A 96 -8.73 7.93 9.69
N PRO A 97 -9.21 8.32 8.50
CA PRO A 97 -9.55 9.71 8.20
C PRO A 97 -10.58 10.33 9.16
N GLY A 98 -11.40 9.49 9.81
CA GLY A 98 -12.42 9.90 10.80
C GLY A 98 -11.83 10.41 12.11
N MET A 99 -10.54 10.22 12.40
CA MET A 99 -9.89 10.72 13.62
C MET A 99 -9.86 12.24 13.75
N GLY A 100 -10.11 12.97 12.66
CA GLY A 100 -10.03 14.43 12.62
C GLY A 100 -8.62 14.97 12.33
N ILE A 101 -8.57 16.21 11.85
CA ILE A 101 -7.36 16.85 11.29
C ILE A 101 -6.20 16.93 12.28
N LYS A 102 -6.49 17.30 13.53
CA LYS A 102 -5.47 17.45 14.59
C LYS A 102 -4.80 16.12 14.91
N ASN A 103 -5.60 15.07 15.06
CA ASN A 103 -5.12 13.72 15.36
C ASN A 103 -4.33 13.13 14.21
N LEU A 104 -4.80 13.33 12.97
CA LEU A 104 -4.04 12.92 11.77
C LEU A 104 -2.67 13.60 11.72
N LYS A 105 -2.59 14.91 12.00
CA LYS A 105 -1.31 15.62 12.05
C LYS A 105 -0.36 14.99 13.06
N GLN A 106 -0.86 14.62 14.23
CA GLN A 106 -0.06 13.94 15.25
C GLN A 106 0.44 12.58 14.77
N CYS A 107 -0.40 11.76 14.12
CA CYS A 107 0.02 10.48 13.53
C CYS A 107 1.20 10.65 12.56
N PHE A 108 1.18 11.69 11.72
CA PHE A 108 2.28 11.99 10.81
C PHE A 108 3.56 12.43 11.51
N VAL A 109 3.45 13.21 12.58
CA VAL A 109 4.61 13.63 13.38
C VAL A 109 5.25 12.42 14.06
N GLU A 110 4.43 11.58 14.67
CA GLU A 110 4.88 10.41 15.44
C GLU A 110 5.48 9.32 14.52
N SER A 111 4.83 9.00 13.41
CA SER A 111 5.29 7.97 12.50
C SER A 111 6.43 8.42 11.58
N ALA A 112 6.56 9.72 11.31
CA ALA A 112 7.55 10.32 10.41
C ALA A 112 7.67 9.55 9.06
N PRO A 113 6.59 9.49 8.23
CA PRO A 113 6.58 8.71 7.00
C PRO A 113 7.52 9.29 5.94
N ASP A 114 8.15 8.42 5.15
CA ASP A 114 8.98 8.78 4.01
C ASP A 114 8.15 9.06 2.75
N ALA A 115 6.98 8.42 2.65
CA ALA A 115 6.09 8.53 1.52
C ALA A 115 4.63 8.71 1.93
N PHE A 116 3.87 9.30 1.01
CA PHE A 116 2.42 9.43 1.09
C PHE A 116 1.78 8.89 -0.19
N ILE A 117 0.98 7.86 -0.05
CA ILE A 117 0.19 7.24 -1.11
C ILE A 117 -1.27 7.52 -0.81
N GLY A 118 -1.95 8.27 -1.67
CA GLY A 118 -3.30 8.68 -1.37
C GLY A 118 -4.15 9.02 -2.58
N ILE A 119 -5.45 9.14 -2.35
CA ILE A 119 -6.39 9.67 -3.33
C ILE A 119 -6.21 11.20 -3.47
N PRO A 120 -6.71 11.83 -4.57
CA PRO A 120 -6.59 13.28 -4.79
C PRO A 120 -7.03 14.13 -3.59
N LYS A 121 -8.17 13.79 -2.98
CA LYS A 121 -8.69 14.52 -1.80
C LYS A 121 -7.73 14.43 -0.59
N ALA A 122 -7.08 13.29 -0.39
CA ALA A 122 -6.11 13.11 0.68
C ALA A 122 -4.85 13.97 0.45
N HIS A 123 -4.38 14.11 -0.80
CA HIS A 123 -3.28 15.01 -1.14
C HIS A 123 -3.61 16.48 -0.90
N ILE A 124 -4.85 16.90 -1.23
CA ILE A 124 -5.33 18.27 -0.94
C ILE A 124 -5.29 18.49 0.58
N ALA A 125 -5.88 17.60 1.36
CA ALA A 125 -5.88 17.71 2.82
C ALA A 125 -4.45 17.74 3.37
N ARG A 126 -3.57 16.83 2.91
CA ARG A 126 -2.15 16.81 3.30
C ARG A 126 -1.47 18.15 3.05
N ALA A 127 -1.65 18.73 1.87
CA ALA A 127 -1.04 20.00 1.51
C ALA A 127 -1.60 21.17 2.36
N LEU A 128 -2.91 21.19 2.56
CA LEU A 128 -3.61 22.26 3.31
C LEU A 128 -3.23 22.25 4.80
N PHE A 129 -3.17 21.05 5.39
CA PHE A 129 -2.91 20.89 6.84
C PHE A 129 -1.44 20.62 7.17
N GLY A 130 -0.57 20.59 6.17
CA GLY A 130 0.87 20.43 6.34
C GLY A 130 1.27 19.05 6.88
N TRP A 131 0.46 17.99 6.62
CA TRP A 131 0.77 16.65 7.09
C TRP A 131 2.04 16.10 6.43
N GLY A 132 2.99 15.64 7.24
CA GLY A 132 4.25 15.08 6.78
C GLY A 132 5.16 16.07 6.06
N LYS A 133 4.99 17.40 6.26
CA LYS A 133 5.78 18.43 5.56
C LYS A 133 7.30 18.25 5.73
N THR A 134 7.73 17.74 6.88
CA THR A 134 9.15 17.57 7.21
C THR A 134 9.71 16.18 6.85
N SER A 135 8.86 15.16 6.75
CA SER A 135 9.29 13.76 6.58
C SER A 135 9.01 13.19 5.20
N VAL A 136 7.84 13.50 4.61
CA VAL A 136 7.41 12.93 3.33
C VAL A 136 8.23 13.48 2.16
N LYS A 137 8.96 12.58 1.50
CA LYS A 137 9.81 12.89 0.33
C LYS A 137 9.23 12.37 -0.99
N LYS A 138 8.34 11.36 -0.92
CA LYS A 138 7.74 10.73 -2.11
C LYS A 138 6.23 10.80 -2.03
N LEU A 139 5.61 11.15 -3.15
CA LEU A 139 4.16 11.29 -3.28
C LEU A 139 3.66 10.40 -4.41
N LEU A 140 2.62 9.61 -4.12
CA LEU A 140 1.97 8.78 -5.12
C LEU A 140 0.45 8.97 -5.03
N THR A 141 -0.17 9.33 -6.15
CA THR A 141 -1.62 9.50 -6.24
C THR A 141 -2.27 8.27 -6.84
N VAL A 142 -3.29 7.76 -6.15
CA VAL A 142 -4.16 6.68 -6.64
C VAL A 142 -5.49 7.31 -7.06
N THR A 143 -5.79 7.24 -8.35
CA THR A 143 -7.04 7.76 -8.92
C THR A 143 -7.99 6.61 -9.21
N GLU A 144 -9.24 6.74 -8.80
CA GLU A 144 -10.27 5.80 -9.22
C GLU A 144 -10.57 5.96 -10.72
N ALA A 145 -10.92 4.88 -11.40
CA ALA A 145 -11.18 4.87 -12.83
C ALA A 145 -12.24 5.90 -13.28
N ASN A 146 -13.12 6.31 -12.36
CA ASN A 146 -14.20 7.29 -12.60
C ASN A 146 -13.87 8.71 -12.09
N SER A 147 -12.63 8.98 -11.70
CA SER A 147 -12.23 10.33 -11.28
C SER A 147 -12.25 11.26 -12.49
N GLY A 148 -13.02 12.33 -12.44
CA GLY A 148 -13.11 13.30 -13.53
C GLY A 148 -11.74 13.89 -13.91
N ALA A 149 -11.58 14.28 -15.16
CA ALA A 149 -10.32 14.82 -15.71
C ALA A 149 -9.70 15.94 -14.87
N GLY A 150 -10.51 16.83 -14.28
CA GLY A 150 -10.05 17.93 -13.42
C GLY A 150 -9.38 17.45 -12.13
N ALA A 151 -9.90 16.38 -11.49
CA ALA A 151 -9.29 15.83 -10.29
C ALA A 151 -7.91 15.22 -10.59
N ASN A 152 -7.73 14.63 -11.77
CA ASN A 152 -6.46 14.05 -12.20
C ASN A 152 -5.39 15.12 -12.47
N VAL A 153 -5.75 16.26 -13.06
CA VAL A 153 -4.82 17.38 -13.30
C VAL A 153 -4.38 18.01 -11.99
N PHE A 154 -5.30 18.28 -11.09
CA PHE A 154 -4.97 18.88 -9.79
C PHE A 154 -4.13 17.93 -8.92
N ALA A 155 -4.47 16.64 -8.94
CA ALA A 155 -3.70 15.61 -8.25
C ALA A 155 -2.25 15.50 -8.75
N SER A 156 -2.01 15.70 -10.06
CA SER A 156 -0.66 15.66 -10.62
C SER A 156 0.22 16.82 -10.14
N LEU A 157 -0.38 17.96 -9.78
CA LEU A 157 0.35 19.14 -9.29
C LEU A 157 0.80 19.01 -7.83
N ILE A 158 -0.03 18.40 -6.97
CA ILE A 158 0.22 18.35 -5.52
C ILE A 158 0.43 16.94 -4.98
N GLY A 159 0.05 15.93 -5.73
CA GLY A 159 0.06 14.51 -5.34
C GLY A 159 1.23 13.71 -5.92
N GLY A 160 2.13 14.36 -6.64
CA GLY A 160 3.27 13.68 -7.28
C GLY A 160 2.86 12.82 -8.47
N MET A 161 3.48 11.65 -8.60
CA MET A 161 3.22 10.72 -9.69
C MET A 161 1.92 9.94 -9.45
N SER A 162 1.10 9.71 -10.50
CA SER A 162 -0.03 8.77 -10.38
C SER A 162 0.44 7.31 -10.45
N LEU A 163 -0.33 6.39 -9.83
CA LEU A 163 -0.03 4.96 -9.87
C LEU A 163 0.06 4.44 -11.32
N THR A 164 -0.86 4.84 -12.19
CA THR A 164 -0.83 4.48 -13.61
C THR A 164 0.46 4.96 -14.29
N LYS A 165 0.85 6.21 -14.05
CA LYS A 165 2.09 6.77 -14.61
C LYS A 165 3.32 6.08 -14.04
N LEU A 166 3.30 5.70 -12.76
CA LEU A 166 4.36 4.94 -12.11
C LEU A 166 4.58 3.61 -12.83
N LEU A 167 3.53 2.84 -13.03
CA LEU A 167 3.58 1.53 -13.70
C LEU A 167 4.02 1.65 -15.17
N THR A 168 3.55 2.68 -15.88
CA THR A 168 3.98 2.94 -17.26
C THR A 168 5.46 3.34 -17.34
N ARG A 169 5.95 4.09 -16.36
CA ARG A 169 7.34 4.57 -16.34
C ARG A 169 8.34 3.48 -15.93
N TYR A 170 7.93 2.60 -15.05
CA TYR A 170 8.74 1.52 -14.49
C TYR A 170 8.05 0.17 -14.66
N PRO A 171 7.86 -0.29 -15.92
CA PRO A 171 7.24 -1.59 -16.17
C PRO A 171 8.20 -2.69 -15.73
N ILE A 172 7.68 -3.71 -15.07
CA ILE A 172 8.44 -4.92 -14.80
C ILE A 172 8.71 -5.63 -16.13
N GLN A 173 9.95 -6.03 -16.39
CA GLN A 173 10.34 -6.75 -17.60
C GLN A 173 10.79 -8.17 -17.24
N ASN A 174 10.65 -9.12 -18.16
CA ASN A 174 11.06 -10.51 -17.93
C ASN A 174 12.52 -10.65 -17.49
N LYS A 175 13.41 -9.72 -17.89
CA LYS A 175 14.81 -9.68 -17.44
C LYS A 175 14.98 -9.27 -15.98
N ASP A 176 13.98 -8.58 -15.41
CA ASP A 176 13.98 -8.08 -14.05
C ASP A 176 13.40 -9.09 -13.05
N LEU A 177 12.89 -10.22 -13.59
CA LEU A 177 12.34 -11.32 -12.81
C LEU A 177 13.39 -12.41 -12.59
N PRO A 178 13.39 -13.08 -11.43
CA PRO A 178 14.22 -14.25 -11.20
C PRO A 178 13.95 -15.32 -12.25
N LYS A 179 15.01 -15.96 -12.78
CA LYS A 179 14.88 -16.99 -13.84
C LYS A 179 14.03 -18.20 -13.45
N GLU A 180 13.89 -18.46 -12.15
CA GLU A 180 13.16 -19.61 -11.62
C GLU A 180 11.69 -19.33 -11.30
N ASN A 181 11.32 -18.05 -11.09
CA ASN A 181 9.94 -17.64 -10.80
C ASN A 181 9.67 -16.31 -11.48
N SER A 182 8.64 -16.23 -12.29
CA SER A 182 8.19 -15.01 -12.97
C SER A 182 7.56 -13.97 -12.03
N SER A 183 8.10 -13.83 -10.80
CA SER A 183 7.56 -12.97 -9.74
C SER A 183 8.62 -12.05 -9.16
N PHE A 184 8.19 -10.93 -8.57
CA PHE A 184 9.07 -10.01 -7.85
C PHE A 184 9.79 -10.72 -6.71
N ASP A 185 11.11 -10.51 -6.61
CA ASP A 185 11.91 -11.05 -5.50
C ASP A 185 11.56 -10.31 -4.20
N MET A 186 10.71 -10.93 -3.40
CA MET A 186 10.23 -10.37 -2.13
C MET A 186 11.38 -10.16 -1.17
N VAL A 187 11.40 -9.01 -0.51
CA VAL A 187 12.42 -8.70 0.50
C VAL A 187 12.34 -9.71 1.64
N LYS A 188 13.49 -10.32 1.95
CA LYS A 188 13.63 -11.21 3.10
C LYS A 188 13.67 -10.39 4.38
N LEU A 189 12.78 -10.68 5.29
CA LEU A 189 12.61 -9.95 6.53
C LEU A 189 12.71 -10.90 7.73
N SER A 190 13.13 -10.39 8.89
CA SER A 190 13.05 -11.14 10.14
C SER A 190 11.61 -11.18 10.66
N ASP A 191 11.30 -12.15 11.49
CA ASP A 191 9.99 -12.31 12.14
C ASP A 191 9.58 -11.05 12.92
N ASP A 192 10.53 -10.39 13.56
CA ASP A 192 10.32 -9.18 14.36
C ASP A 192 10.40 -7.90 13.55
N ALA A 193 10.67 -7.97 12.24
CA ALA A 193 10.66 -6.80 11.37
C ALA A 193 9.27 -6.14 11.38
N MET A 194 9.26 -4.81 11.44
CA MET A 194 8.04 -4.03 11.38
C MET A 194 7.33 -4.27 10.06
N SER A 195 6.08 -4.69 10.12
CA SER A 195 5.25 -4.93 8.94
C SER A 195 4.25 -3.82 8.68
N ALA A 196 3.64 -3.24 9.73
CA ALA A 196 2.68 -2.16 9.61
C ALA A 196 2.62 -1.29 10.87
N ILE A 197 2.14 -0.05 10.71
CA ILE A 197 1.75 0.83 11.82
C ILE A 197 0.27 1.16 11.65
N LEU A 198 -0.56 0.78 12.62
CA LEU A 198 -1.98 1.09 12.62
C LEU A 198 -2.28 2.13 13.70
N PHE A 199 -2.83 3.27 13.30
CA PHE A 199 -3.31 4.25 14.26
C PHE A 199 -4.78 4.01 14.56
N THR A 200 -5.08 3.88 15.84
CA THR A 200 -6.45 3.76 16.35
C THR A 200 -6.83 5.00 17.16
N SER A 201 -8.11 5.35 17.16
CA SER A 201 -8.65 6.34 18.07
C SER A 201 -8.61 5.76 19.48
N GLY A 202 -7.53 6.07 20.23
CA GLY A 202 -7.39 5.61 21.61
C GLY A 202 -8.57 6.08 22.48
N SER A 203 -8.95 5.29 23.49
CA SER A 203 -9.99 5.63 24.47
C SER A 203 -9.72 6.98 25.20
N THR A 204 -8.51 7.46 25.17
CA THR A 204 -8.06 8.75 25.75
C THR A 204 -8.15 9.92 24.77
N GLY A 205 -8.69 9.73 23.56
CA GLY A 205 -8.81 10.76 22.53
C GLY A 205 -7.51 11.07 21.76
N THR A 206 -6.35 10.62 22.23
CA THR A 206 -5.07 10.78 21.53
C THR A 206 -4.81 9.52 20.70
N PRO A 207 -4.55 9.63 19.38
CA PRO A 207 -4.24 8.48 18.55
C PRO A 207 -2.98 7.78 19.03
N LYS A 208 -2.97 6.46 19.00
CA LYS A 208 -1.80 5.65 19.31
C LYS A 208 -1.44 4.79 18.10
N GLY A 209 -0.18 4.86 17.67
CA GLY A 209 0.36 4.00 16.63
C GLY A 209 0.74 2.64 17.21
N VAL A 210 0.03 1.60 16.80
CA VAL A 210 0.35 0.22 17.14
C VAL A 210 1.24 -0.34 16.05
N VAL A 211 2.42 -0.80 16.43
CA VAL A 211 3.40 -1.42 15.53
C VAL A 211 3.15 -2.92 15.47
N TYR A 212 2.94 -3.43 14.27
CA TYR A 212 2.81 -4.85 13.99
C TYR A 212 4.09 -5.39 13.36
N SER A 213 4.55 -6.56 13.83
CA SER A 213 5.62 -7.30 13.18
C SER A 213 5.04 -8.33 12.20
N HIS A 214 5.89 -8.87 11.31
CA HIS A 214 5.49 -9.97 10.43
C HIS A 214 5.02 -11.18 11.21
N LYS A 215 5.69 -11.52 12.32
CA LYS A 215 5.31 -12.60 13.23
C LYS A 215 3.90 -12.44 13.81
N MET A 216 3.48 -11.20 14.12
CA MET A 216 2.14 -10.96 14.66
C MET A 216 1.05 -11.25 13.62
N PHE A 217 1.29 -10.94 12.35
CA PHE A 217 0.36 -11.31 11.27
C PHE A 217 0.37 -12.81 10.98
N GLU A 218 1.54 -13.45 11.00
CA GLU A 218 1.67 -14.89 10.82
C GLU A 218 0.89 -15.69 11.86
N ALA A 219 0.81 -15.19 13.10
CA ALA A 219 0.05 -15.84 14.17
C ALA A 219 -1.48 -15.77 13.99
N GLN A 220 -1.97 -15.00 12.98
CA GLN A 220 -3.39 -14.82 12.69
C GLN A 220 -3.86 -15.59 11.45
N ILE A 221 -2.95 -16.24 10.74
CA ILE A 221 -3.20 -17.06 9.55
C ILE A 221 -3.24 -18.54 9.94
#